data_1acfb7960628c2ab68bc7f37dd80186d
#
_entry.id   1acfb7960628c2ab68bc7f37dd80186d
#
_cell.length_a   1.000
_cell.length_b   1.000
_cell.length_c   1.000
_cell.angle_alpha   90.00
_cell.angle_beta   90.00
_cell.angle_gamma   90.00
#
_symmetry.space_group_name_H-M   'P 1'
#
loop_
_entity.id
_entity.type
_entity.pdbx_description
1 polymer ?
#
loop_
_entity_poly.entity_id
_entity_poly.type
_entity_poly.pdbx_seq_one_letter_code
_entity_poly.pdbx_strand_id
1 'polypeptide(L)'
;MAGARGVLAVLVLLAAAAAAAAAAAGKEAAEGAAKGRYHALFNFGDSLADAGNLIQNGTPEILATARLPYGQTYFGRATGRCSDGRLVIDHLAQEFGLPLLPPSKAKNASFAHGANFAITGATALDTPYFVAKGLGDVIWNSGALMTQIQWFRDLKPFFCNSTKECKEFFKKALFVVGEFGGNDYNAPLFAGQGLGQAYKFMPDVIQGISDGIEALIAEGAVDMIVPGVMPTGCFPVYLNMLEEPADGYGARSGCVRRFNTFSWVHNAHLKAMLEKLRAKHPNVRIIYGDYFTPVIQFVLQPEKFGFYKQLPRACCGAVSTPEKAAYNFNVTAKCGEVGATACDDPTTHWSWDGIHLTEAAYRHIAKGWLYGPFADQPIIQSS
;
A
#
# COMPACT_ATOMS: atom_id res chain seq x y z
N MET A 1 15.78 35.04 43.97
CA MET A 1 15.75 33.76 43.20
C MET A 1 14.52 33.63 42.26
N ALA A 2 13.53 34.50 42.29
CA ALA A 2 12.34 34.43 41.39
C ALA A 2 12.62 34.93 39.94
N GLY A 3 13.55 35.88 39.74
CA GLY A 3 13.81 36.45 38.40
C GLY A 3 14.50 35.50 37.42
N ALA A 4 15.41 34.63 37.90
CA ALA A 4 16.15 33.71 37.02
C ALA A 4 15.29 32.57 36.45
N ARG A 5 14.28 32.11 37.19
CA ARG A 5 13.32 31.07 36.74
C ARG A 5 12.37 31.61 35.67
N GLY A 6 11.96 32.92 35.77
CA GLY A 6 11.11 33.55 34.76
C GLY A 6 11.84 33.76 33.42
N VAL A 7 13.09 34.18 33.45
CA VAL A 7 13.91 34.38 32.23
C VAL A 7 14.19 33.03 31.51
N LEU A 8 14.47 31.96 32.27
CA LEU A 8 14.69 30.63 31.68
C LEU A 8 13.41 30.08 31.04
N ALA A 9 12.24 30.27 31.66
CA ALA A 9 10.95 29.83 31.09
C ALA A 9 10.60 30.58 29.78
N VAL A 10 10.88 31.89 29.71
CA VAL A 10 10.68 32.70 28.49
C VAL A 10 11.63 32.25 27.37
N LEU A 11 12.90 31.98 27.68
CA LEU A 11 13.88 31.51 26.69
C LEU A 11 13.51 30.12 26.16
N VAL A 12 13.00 29.22 26.99
CA VAL A 12 12.55 27.90 26.56
C VAL A 12 11.30 28.01 25.65
N LEU A 13 10.36 28.89 25.97
CA LEU A 13 9.17 29.13 25.15
C LEU A 13 9.54 29.77 23.80
N LEU A 14 10.48 30.72 23.78
CA LEU A 14 10.96 31.34 22.53
C LEU A 14 11.72 30.33 21.67
N ALA A 15 12.53 29.45 22.27
CA ALA A 15 13.24 28.39 21.54
C ALA A 15 12.25 27.36 20.97
N ALA A 16 11.23 27.00 21.72
CA ALA A 16 10.17 26.08 21.25
C ALA A 16 9.34 26.71 20.12
N ALA A 17 8.99 28.00 20.23
CA ALA A 17 8.30 28.73 19.16
C ALA A 17 9.13 28.86 17.89
N ALA A 18 10.44 29.16 18.03
CA ALA A 18 11.36 29.23 16.88
C ALA A 18 11.54 27.86 16.22
N ALA A 19 11.64 26.79 16.98
CA ALA A 19 11.71 25.42 16.44
C ALA A 19 10.41 25.02 15.72
N ALA A 20 9.25 25.38 16.26
CA ALA A 20 7.96 25.15 15.62
C ALA A 20 7.80 25.96 14.31
N ALA A 21 8.23 27.22 14.30
CA ALA A 21 8.23 28.06 13.10
C ALA A 21 9.18 27.53 12.03
N ALA A 22 10.39 27.09 12.39
CA ALA A 22 11.35 26.47 11.48
C ALA A 22 10.81 25.15 10.91
N ALA A 23 10.15 24.32 11.72
CA ALA A 23 9.50 23.10 11.28
C ALA A 23 8.33 23.36 10.32
N ALA A 24 7.52 24.40 10.58
CA ALA A 24 6.43 24.82 9.70
C ALA A 24 6.98 25.35 8.35
N ALA A 25 7.98 26.21 8.38
CA ALA A 25 8.62 26.72 7.16
C ALA A 25 9.30 25.60 6.34
N GLY A 26 9.95 24.65 7.02
CA GLY A 26 10.52 23.47 6.38
C GLY A 26 9.44 22.59 5.72
N LYS A 27 8.28 22.46 6.36
CA LYS A 27 7.13 21.72 5.80
C LYS A 27 6.57 22.43 4.57
N GLU A 28 6.32 23.71 4.62
CA GLU A 28 5.83 24.50 3.47
C GLU A 28 6.80 24.44 2.30
N ALA A 29 8.13 24.54 2.56
CA ALA A 29 9.15 24.39 1.53
C ALA A 29 9.14 22.99 0.91
N ALA A 30 8.97 21.95 1.71
CA ALA A 30 8.87 20.55 1.22
C ALA A 30 7.60 20.31 0.41
N GLU A 31 6.45 20.82 0.85
CA GLU A 31 5.17 20.77 0.11
C GLU A 31 5.28 21.58 -1.20
N GLY A 32 5.94 22.72 -1.20
CA GLY A 32 6.24 23.50 -2.41
C GLY A 32 7.16 22.76 -3.39
N ALA A 33 8.15 22.02 -2.88
CA ALA A 33 9.07 21.21 -3.68
C ALA A 33 8.42 19.95 -4.27
N ALA A 34 7.33 19.46 -3.68
CA ALA A 34 6.59 18.32 -4.20
C ALA A 34 5.75 18.67 -5.43
N LYS A 35 5.07 19.83 -5.40
CA LYS A 35 4.21 20.26 -6.50
C LYS A 35 5.00 20.46 -7.79
N GLY A 36 4.55 19.77 -8.86
CA GLY A 36 5.18 19.87 -10.17
C GLY A 36 6.48 19.08 -10.34
N ARG A 37 6.92 18.32 -9.31
CA ARG A 37 8.07 17.41 -9.43
C ARG A 37 7.84 16.34 -10.50
N TYR A 38 6.64 15.78 -10.52
CA TYR A 38 6.20 14.86 -11.55
C TYR A 38 5.01 15.43 -12.29
N HIS A 39 4.90 15.12 -13.58
CA HIS A 39 3.74 15.47 -14.39
C HIS A 39 2.80 14.28 -14.60
N ALA A 40 3.25 13.07 -14.29
CA ALA A 40 2.46 11.85 -14.41
C ALA A 40 2.86 10.82 -13.35
N LEU A 41 1.89 9.97 -13.00
CA LEU A 41 2.08 8.81 -12.14
C LEU A 41 1.57 7.57 -12.86
N PHE A 42 2.30 6.46 -12.70
CA PHE A 42 1.92 5.14 -13.20
C PHE A 42 1.92 4.18 -12.02
N ASN A 43 0.76 3.60 -11.73
CA ASN A 43 0.59 2.77 -10.53
C ASN A 43 0.24 1.34 -10.92
N PHE A 44 1.01 0.39 -10.38
CA PHE A 44 0.82 -1.05 -10.51
C PHE A 44 0.65 -1.64 -9.12
N GLY A 45 -0.03 -2.76 -8.99
CA GLY A 45 -0.22 -3.39 -7.69
C GLY A 45 -1.53 -4.16 -7.60
N ASP A 46 -1.94 -4.37 -6.39
CA ASP A 46 -3.12 -5.13 -6.03
C ASP A 46 -4.24 -4.26 -5.40
N SER A 47 -4.98 -4.83 -4.45
CA SER A 47 -6.06 -4.14 -3.73
C SER A 47 -5.61 -2.95 -2.88
N LEU A 48 -4.33 -2.88 -2.48
CA LEU A 48 -3.78 -1.74 -1.74
C LEU A 48 -3.67 -0.49 -2.61
N ALA A 49 -3.78 -0.66 -3.92
CA ALA A 49 -3.53 0.38 -4.90
C ALA A 49 -4.60 0.50 -6.01
N ASP A 50 -5.57 -0.42 -6.09
CA ASP A 50 -6.64 -0.44 -7.11
C ASP A 50 -7.57 0.77 -6.97
N ALA A 51 -7.60 1.63 -7.98
CA ALA A 51 -8.48 2.80 -8.04
C ALA A 51 -9.86 2.50 -8.67
N GLY A 52 -10.16 1.21 -8.93
CA GLY A 52 -11.44 0.77 -9.48
C GLY A 52 -11.32 -0.13 -10.72
N ASN A 53 -10.14 -0.65 -11.06
CA ASN A 53 -9.99 -1.56 -12.20
C ASN A 53 -10.83 -2.82 -12.04
N LEU A 54 -10.92 -3.38 -10.84
CA LEU A 54 -11.70 -4.59 -10.62
C LEU A 54 -13.18 -4.38 -10.92
N ILE A 55 -13.78 -3.27 -10.47
CA ILE A 55 -15.19 -2.98 -10.75
C ILE A 55 -15.44 -2.61 -12.22
N GLN A 56 -14.42 -2.12 -12.95
CA GLN A 56 -14.49 -1.87 -14.39
C GLN A 56 -14.31 -3.16 -15.20
N ASN A 57 -13.72 -4.19 -14.65
CA ASN A 57 -13.45 -5.46 -15.32
C ASN A 57 -14.67 -6.42 -15.34
N GLY A 58 -15.84 -5.97 -14.90
CA GLY A 58 -17.11 -6.70 -15.07
C GLY A 58 -17.50 -7.66 -13.96
N THR A 59 -16.92 -7.51 -12.75
CA THR A 59 -17.27 -8.33 -11.59
C THR A 59 -17.89 -7.54 -10.42
N PRO A 60 -18.64 -6.45 -10.62
CA PRO A 60 -19.00 -5.53 -9.56
C PRO A 60 -20.04 -6.06 -8.58
N GLU A 61 -20.93 -6.97 -9.01
CA GLU A 61 -22.12 -7.32 -8.24
C GLU A 61 -21.84 -8.12 -6.98
N ILE A 62 -20.78 -8.93 -6.97
CA ILE A 62 -20.37 -9.76 -5.83
C ILE A 62 -19.30 -9.09 -4.96
N LEU A 63 -18.77 -7.94 -5.40
CA LEU A 63 -17.66 -7.28 -4.71
C LEU A 63 -18.17 -6.24 -3.73
N ALA A 64 -17.84 -6.41 -2.46
CA ALA A 64 -18.16 -5.45 -1.42
C ALA A 64 -17.59 -4.05 -1.73
N THR A 65 -16.43 -3.96 -2.39
CA THR A 65 -15.77 -2.70 -2.78
C THR A 65 -16.55 -1.87 -3.82
N ALA A 66 -17.60 -2.43 -4.42
CA ALA A 66 -18.51 -1.72 -5.32
C ALA A 66 -19.66 -1.00 -4.60
N ARG A 67 -19.74 -1.11 -3.25
CA ARG A 67 -20.81 -0.51 -2.43
C ARG A 67 -20.28 0.09 -1.13
N LEU A 68 -21.07 0.99 -0.54
CA LEU A 68 -20.78 1.49 0.80
C LEU A 68 -20.72 0.32 1.81
N PRO A 69 -19.86 0.46 2.85
CA PRO A 69 -19.20 1.67 3.31
C PRO A 69 -17.82 1.94 2.68
N TYR A 70 -17.37 1.16 1.68
CA TYR A 70 -16.14 1.50 0.96
C TYR A 70 -16.25 2.88 0.31
N GLY A 71 -15.19 3.70 0.46
CA GLY A 71 -15.14 5.06 -0.09
C GLY A 71 -15.95 6.11 0.67
N GLN A 72 -16.55 5.77 1.81
CA GLN A 72 -17.48 6.66 2.54
C GLN A 72 -16.83 7.95 3.03
N THR A 73 -15.55 7.93 3.46
CA THR A 73 -14.89 9.05 4.13
C THR A 73 -14.57 10.21 3.17
N TYR A 74 -13.99 9.93 2.02
CA TYR A 74 -13.57 10.97 1.07
C TYR A 74 -14.50 11.12 -0.13
N PHE A 75 -14.95 10.01 -0.70
CA PHE A 75 -15.72 10.01 -1.94
C PHE A 75 -17.22 10.09 -1.72
N GLY A 76 -17.72 9.75 -0.54
CA GLY A 76 -19.16 9.60 -0.23
C GLY A 76 -19.84 8.48 -1.03
N ARG A 77 -19.08 7.67 -1.75
CA ARG A 77 -19.54 6.55 -2.59
C ARG A 77 -18.44 5.54 -2.80
N ALA A 78 -18.79 4.33 -3.13
CA ALA A 78 -17.84 3.31 -3.54
C ALA A 78 -17.16 3.67 -4.87
N THR A 79 -15.87 3.40 -4.96
CA THR A 79 -15.03 3.68 -6.14
C THR A 79 -14.21 2.46 -6.58
N GLY A 80 -14.38 1.32 -5.90
CA GLY A 80 -13.56 0.12 -6.08
C GLY A 80 -12.29 0.08 -5.26
N ARG A 81 -11.96 1.17 -4.55
CA ARG A 81 -10.84 1.19 -3.60
C ARG A 81 -11.15 0.34 -2.37
N CYS A 82 -10.21 -0.47 -1.95
CA CYS A 82 -10.30 -1.28 -0.74
C CYS A 82 -9.97 -0.46 0.51
N SER A 83 -10.75 0.59 0.76
CA SER A 83 -10.59 1.51 1.89
C SER A 83 -11.89 2.28 2.13
N ASP A 84 -12.00 2.94 3.28
CA ASP A 84 -13.03 3.95 3.54
C ASP A 84 -12.84 5.22 2.68
N GLY A 85 -11.67 5.41 2.07
CA GLY A 85 -11.37 6.60 1.27
C GLY A 85 -10.17 6.41 0.34
N ARG A 86 -9.22 7.37 0.38
CA ARG A 86 -8.05 7.43 -0.50
C ARG A 86 -6.99 6.39 -0.12
N LEU A 87 -6.29 5.91 -1.14
CA LEU A 87 -5.13 5.03 -1.04
C LEU A 87 -3.82 5.84 -1.03
N VAL A 88 -2.68 5.18 -0.82
CA VAL A 88 -1.36 5.84 -0.88
C VAL A 88 -1.18 6.60 -2.20
N ILE A 89 -1.51 5.99 -3.33
CA ILE A 89 -1.35 6.61 -4.66
C ILE A 89 -2.18 7.89 -4.81
N ASP A 90 -3.37 7.96 -4.21
CA ASP A 90 -4.21 9.15 -4.25
C ASP A 90 -3.56 10.30 -3.46
N HIS A 91 -2.98 10.01 -2.30
CA HIS A 91 -2.25 10.99 -1.52
C HIS A 91 -0.99 11.48 -2.24
N LEU A 92 -0.25 10.58 -2.92
CA LEU A 92 0.90 10.96 -3.74
C LEU A 92 0.48 11.88 -4.89
N ALA A 93 -0.59 11.55 -5.61
CA ALA A 93 -1.11 12.38 -6.70
C ALA A 93 -1.42 13.80 -6.21
N GLN A 94 -2.16 13.92 -5.10
CA GLN A 94 -2.53 15.21 -4.54
C GLN A 94 -1.31 16.03 -4.09
N GLU A 95 -0.32 15.39 -3.47
CA GLU A 95 0.90 16.06 -3.02
C GLU A 95 1.71 16.62 -4.18
N PHE A 96 1.74 15.92 -5.33
CA PHE A 96 2.36 16.43 -6.56
C PHE A 96 1.51 17.44 -7.33
N GLY A 97 0.29 17.72 -6.87
CA GLY A 97 -0.66 18.62 -7.54
C GLY A 97 -1.30 17.99 -8.78
N LEU A 98 -1.35 16.66 -8.84
CA LEU A 98 -1.95 15.90 -9.93
C LEU A 98 -3.40 15.49 -9.60
N PRO A 99 -4.24 15.27 -10.60
CA PRO A 99 -5.55 14.64 -10.37
C PRO A 99 -5.37 13.20 -9.88
N LEU A 100 -6.39 12.67 -9.20
CA LEU A 100 -6.43 11.25 -8.85
C LEU A 100 -6.37 10.42 -10.12
N LEU A 101 -5.55 9.35 -10.11
CA LEU A 101 -5.35 8.52 -11.29
C LEU A 101 -6.63 7.77 -11.67
N PRO A 102 -7.03 7.82 -12.93
CA PRO A 102 -8.10 6.96 -13.42
C PRO A 102 -7.63 5.49 -13.45
N PRO A 103 -8.51 4.52 -13.16
CA PRO A 103 -8.22 3.12 -13.45
C PRO A 103 -8.00 2.94 -14.97
N SER A 104 -7.02 2.13 -15.35
CA SER A 104 -6.64 1.91 -16.76
C SER A 104 -7.77 1.33 -17.62
N LYS A 105 -8.74 0.67 -16.97
CA LYS A 105 -9.92 0.11 -17.62
C LYS A 105 -11.09 1.10 -17.74
N ALA A 106 -10.94 2.32 -17.22
CA ALA A 106 -12.03 3.32 -17.28
C ALA A 106 -12.28 3.78 -18.73
N LYS A 107 -13.52 3.71 -19.15
CA LYS A 107 -13.97 4.25 -20.43
C LYS A 107 -14.05 5.78 -20.34
N ASN A 108 -13.60 6.47 -21.38
CA ASN A 108 -13.70 7.94 -21.48
C ASN A 108 -12.91 8.71 -20.39
N ALA A 109 -11.87 8.11 -19.80
CA ALA A 109 -10.98 8.78 -18.86
C ALA A 109 -9.88 9.55 -19.61
N SER A 110 -9.41 10.64 -18.98
CA SER A 110 -8.19 11.31 -19.43
C SER A 110 -6.98 10.66 -18.77
N PHE A 111 -6.04 10.20 -19.56
CA PHE A 111 -4.78 9.62 -19.09
C PHE A 111 -3.60 10.60 -19.18
N ALA A 112 -3.84 11.89 -19.38
CA ALA A 112 -2.79 12.90 -19.55
C ALA A 112 -1.76 12.94 -18.41
N HIS A 113 -2.14 12.52 -17.20
CA HIS A 113 -1.28 12.49 -16.02
C HIS A 113 -0.97 11.06 -15.55
N GLY A 114 -1.07 10.07 -16.43
CA GLY A 114 -0.82 8.67 -16.13
C GLY A 114 -2.09 7.87 -15.86
N ALA A 115 -1.93 6.65 -15.35
CA ALA A 115 -3.02 5.72 -15.10
C ALA A 115 -2.70 4.79 -13.93
N ASN A 116 -3.76 4.23 -13.35
CA ASN A 116 -3.68 3.17 -12.34
C ASN A 116 -3.96 1.82 -13.01
N PHE A 117 -2.99 0.90 -13.00
CA PHE A 117 -3.08 -0.46 -13.54
C PHE A 117 -3.31 -1.51 -12.45
N ALA A 118 -3.18 -1.12 -11.18
CA ALA A 118 -3.41 -2.02 -10.05
C ALA A 118 -4.82 -2.61 -10.10
N ILE A 119 -4.94 -3.88 -9.77
CA ILE A 119 -6.25 -4.55 -9.70
C ILE A 119 -6.30 -5.46 -8.48
N THR A 120 -7.37 -5.37 -7.73
CA THR A 120 -7.61 -6.18 -6.51
C THR A 120 -7.40 -7.67 -6.77
N GLY A 121 -6.63 -8.33 -5.90
CA GLY A 121 -6.29 -9.74 -6.01
C GLY A 121 -5.08 -10.04 -6.92
N ALA A 122 -4.44 -9.02 -7.49
CA ALA A 122 -3.29 -9.21 -8.37
C ALA A 122 -2.11 -9.86 -7.66
N THR A 123 -1.35 -10.64 -8.43
CA THR A 123 -0.16 -11.38 -8.02
C THR A 123 1.07 -10.91 -8.79
N ALA A 124 2.26 -11.16 -8.24
CA ALA A 124 3.51 -11.00 -8.99
C ALA A 124 3.61 -12.04 -10.11
N LEU A 125 3.16 -13.27 -9.82
CA LEU A 125 3.22 -14.42 -10.71
C LEU A 125 1.93 -14.59 -11.52
N ASP A 126 2.04 -15.09 -12.74
CA ASP A 126 0.90 -15.29 -13.62
C ASP A 126 0.01 -16.45 -13.19
N THR A 127 -1.27 -16.41 -13.55
CA THR A 127 -2.25 -17.47 -13.26
C THR A 127 -1.79 -18.89 -13.64
N PRO A 128 -1.13 -19.13 -14.79
CA PRO A 128 -0.60 -20.47 -15.13
C PRO A 128 0.36 -21.05 -14.09
N TYR A 129 1.13 -20.22 -13.40
CA TYR A 129 2.01 -20.67 -12.31
C TYR A 129 1.20 -21.34 -11.19
N PHE A 130 0.11 -20.74 -10.78
CA PHE A 130 -0.77 -21.26 -9.71
C PHE A 130 -1.56 -22.47 -10.17
N VAL A 131 -2.05 -22.47 -11.40
CA VAL A 131 -2.74 -23.63 -12.01
C VAL A 131 -1.85 -24.86 -12.01
N ALA A 132 -0.57 -24.71 -12.41
CA ALA A 132 0.41 -25.81 -12.41
C ALA A 132 0.71 -26.35 -11.00
N LYS A 133 0.36 -25.62 -9.94
CA LYS A 133 0.51 -26.02 -8.53
C LYS A 133 -0.81 -26.42 -7.87
N GLY A 134 -1.89 -26.56 -8.64
CA GLY A 134 -3.23 -26.92 -8.13
C GLY A 134 -3.88 -25.80 -7.34
N LEU A 135 -3.53 -24.55 -7.59
CA LEU A 135 -4.03 -23.37 -6.89
C LEU A 135 -4.83 -22.42 -7.81
N GLY A 136 -5.22 -22.87 -9.01
CA GLY A 136 -5.96 -22.05 -9.96
C GLY A 136 -7.28 -21.51 -9.42
N ASP A 137 -7.98 -22.29 -8.60
CA ASP A 137 -9.29 -21.94 -8.05
C ASP A 137 -9.24 -20.85 -6.95
N VAL A 138 -8.05 -20.59 -6.37
CA VAL A 138 -7.88 -19.54 -5.36
C VAL A 138 -7.37 -18.22 -5.94
N ILE A 139 -7.05 -18.21 -7.24
CA ILE A 139 -6.68 -17.00 -8.00
C ILE A 139 -7.90 -16.56 -8.81
N TRP A 140 -8.55 -15.53 -8.36
CA TRP A 140 -9.84 -15.09 -8.88
C TRP A 140 -9.80 -13.94 -9.89
N ASN A 141 -8.58 -13.45 -10.24
CA ASN A 141 -8.38 -12.53 -11.36
C ASN A 141 -7.07 -12.83 -12.08
N SER A 142 -6.96 -12.38 -13.32
CA SER A 142 -5.80 -12.54 -14.19
C SER A 142 -5.01 -11.25 -14.36
N GLY A 143 -5.00 -10.37 -13.35
CA GLY A 143 -4.33 -9.08 -13.38
C GLY A 143 -2.91 -9.10 -12.81
N ALA A 144 -2.14 -10.16 -13.03
CA ALA A 144 -0.75 -10.27 -12.59
C ALA A 144 0.13 -9.12 -13.10
N LEU A 145 1.29 -8.89 -12.45
CA LEU A 145 2.18 -7.76 -12.76
C LEU A 145 2.48 -7.64 -14.26
N MET A 146 2.84 -8.74 -14.94
CA MET A 146 3.13 -8.69 -16.37
C MET A 146 1.89 -8.37 -17.22
N THR A 147 0.71 -8.77 -16.80
CA THR A 147 -0.56 -8.38 -17.42
C THR A 147 -0.81 -6.87 -17.27
N GLN A 148 -0.55 -6.30 -16.10
CA GLN A 148 -0.67 -4.84 -15.86
C GLN A 148 0.34 -4.06 -16.70
N ILE A 149 1.57 -4.58 -16.87
CA ILE A 149 2.58 -4.00 -17.75
C ILE A 149 2.11 -4.05 -19.22
N GLN A 150 1.41 -5.10 -19.62
CA GLN A 150 0.82 -5.14 -20.95
C GLN A 150 -0.27 -4.07 -21.11
N TRP A 151 -1.13 -3.86 -20.11
CA TRP A 151 -2.11 -2.76 -20.15
C TRP A 151 -1.44 -1.38 -20.20
N PHE A 152 -0.29 -1.22 -19.54
CA PHE A 152 0.52 0.00 -19.66
C PHE A 152 1.02 0.20 -21.10
N ARG A 153 1.53 -0.86 -21.75
CA ARG A 153 1.96 -0.82 -23.16
C ARG A 153 0.84 -0.45 -24.08
N ASP A 154 -0.36 -0.98 -23.85
CA ASP A 154 -1.56 -0.70 -24.66
C ASP A 154 -1.98 0.77 -24.53
N LEU A 155 -1.80 1.40 -23.35
CA LEU A 155 -2.08 2.82 -23.12
C LEU A 155 -0.93 3.75 -23.50
N LYS A 156 0.27 3.23 -23.76
CA LYS A 156 1.46 4.04 -24.04
C LYS A 156 1.27 5.05 -25.20
N PRO A 157 0.56 4.74 -26.29
CA PRO A 157 0.27 5.71 -27.34
C PRO A 157 -0.51 6.97 -26.91
N PHE A 158 -1.19 6.94 -25.75
CA PHE A 158 -1.82 8.14 -25.17
C PHE A 158 -0.81 9.10 -24.54
N PHE A 159 0.40 8.65 -24.25
CA PHE A 159 1.44 9.45 -23.57
C PHE A 159 2.51 9.93 -24.55
N CYS A 160 2.86 9.10 -25.54
CA CYS A 160 3.98 9.36 -26.44
C CYS A 160 3.89 8.49 -27.70
N ASN A 161 4.34 9.02 -28.85
CA ASN A 161 4.25 8.37 -30.18
C ASN A 161 5.58 7.86 -30.72
N SER A 162 6.68 8.10 -30.00
CA SER A 162 8.01 7.63 -30.40
C SER A 162 8.84 7.27 -29.17
N THR A 163 9.84 6.40 -29.33
CA THR A 163 10.76 6.04 -28.25
C THR A 163 11.43 7.27 -27.60
N LYS A 164 11.74 8.29 -28.39
CA LYS A 164 12.36 9.53 -27.89
C LYS A 164 11.36 10.31 -27.02
N GLU A 165 10.13 10.52 -27.50
CA GLU A 165 9.08 11.19 -26.74
C GLU A 165 8.74 10.46 -25.45
N CYS A 166 8.63 9.11 -25.48
CA CYS A 166 8.37 8.30 -24.31
C CYS A 166 9.48 8.46 -23.25
N LYS A 167 10.75 8.41 -23.67
CA LYS A 167 11.87 8.64 -22.74
C LYS A 167 11.81 10.02 -22.11
N GLU A 168 11.51 11.07 -22.87
CA GLU A 168 11.36 12.41 -22.30
C GLU A 168 10.14 12.54 -21.39
N PHE A 169 9.02 11.93 -21.75
CA PHE A 169 7.80 11.92 -20.92
C PHE A 169 8.07 11.20 -19.57
N PHE A 170 8.63 10.01 -19.61
CA PHE A 170 8.83 9.19 -18.40
C PHE A 170 9.94 9.70 -17.48
N LYS A 171 10.86 10.56 -17.93
CA LYS A 171 11.84 11.24 -17.06
C LYS A 171 11.23 12.05 -15.92
N LYS A 172 9.99 12.54 -16.10
CA LYS A 172 9.24 13.33 -15.12
C LYS A 172 8.01 12.59 -14.62
N ALA A 173 8.02 11.27 -14.67
CA ALA A 173 6.96 10.43 -14.15
C ALA A 173 7.49 9.56 -13.00
N LEU A 174 6.63 9.30 -12.02
CA LEU A 174 6.91 8.33 -10.96
C LEU A 174 6.12 7.05 -11.22
N PHE A 175 6.81 5.92 -11.15
CA PHE A 175 6.22 4.59 -11.23
C PHE A 175 6.11 3.99 -9.83
N VAL A 176 4.91 3.65 -9.40
CA VAL A 176 4.65 2.91 -8.15
C VAL A 176 4.41 1.46 -8.54
N VAL A 177 5.30 0.55 -8.12
CA VAL A 177 5.32 -0.85 -8.60
C VAL A 177 5.10 -1.80 -7.43
N GLY A 178 3.84 -2.01 -7.09
CA GLY A 178 3.43 -2.89 -5.99
C GLY A 178 2.43 -2.22 -5.04
N GLU A 179 2.01 -2.87 -3.97
CA GLU A 179 2.66 -4.07 -3.41
C GLU A 179 2.35 -5.31 -4.27
N PHE A 180 3.31 -6.22 -4.32
CA PHE A 180 3.15 -7.57 -4.90
C PHE A 180 3.75 -8.62 -3.95
N GLY A 181 3.13 -9.80 -3.91
CA GLY A 181 3.52 -10.93 -3.07
C GLY A 181 2.45 -11.33 -2.06
N GLY A 182 1.69 -10.39 -1.50
CA GLY A 182 0.63 -10.69 -0.55
C GLY A 182 -0.35 -11.72 -1.08
N ASN A 183 -0.89 -11.51 -2.26
CA ASN A 183 -1.84 -12.44 -2.89
C ASN A 183 -1.18 -13.74 -3.37
N ASP A 184 0.09 -13.67 -3.79
CA ASP A 184 0.85 -14.87 -4.16
C ASP A 184 0.96 -15.85 -2.98
N TYR A 185 1.21 -15.32 -1.78
CA TYR A 185 1.32 -16.11 -0.56
C TYR A 185 -0.04 -16.50 0.03
N ASN A 186 -1.06 -15.67 -0.16
CA ASN A 186 -2.43 -15.99 0.23
C ASN A 186 -2.96 -17.23 -0.48
N ALA A 187 -2.55 -17.48 -1.73
CA ALA A 187 -3.01 -18.64 -2.50
C ALA A 187 -2.72 -19.96 -1.78
N PRO A 188 -1.49 -20.35 -1.42
CA PRO A 188 -1.26 -21.56 -0.66
C PRO A 188 -1.79 -21.51 0.78
N LEU A 189 -1.84 -20.32 1.42
CA LEU A 189 -2.35 -20.19 2.79
C LEU A 189 -3.85 -20.46 2.85
N PHE A 190 -4.65 -19.87 1.98
CA PHE A 190 -6.11 -20.05 1.95
C PHE A 190 -6.50 -21.41 1.38
N ALA A 191 -5.63 -22.06 0.59
CA ALA A 191 -5.79 -23.46 0.20
C ALA A 191 -5.38 -24.47 1.31
N GLY A 192 -5.02 -24.01 2.51
CA GLY A 192 -4.65 -24.86 3.63
C GLY A 192 -3.26 -25.51 3.54
N GLN A 193 -2.43 -25.09 2.57
CA GLN A 193 -1.07 -25.65 2.37
C GLN A 193 -0.03 -25.09 3.37
N GLY A 194 -0.40 -24.05 4.11
CA GLY A 194 0.38 -23.50 5.20
C GLY A 194 1.59 -22.64 4.79
N LEU A 195 2.22 -22.05 5.81
CA LEU A 195 3.30 -21.06 5.63
C LEU A 195 4.57 -21.66 4.98
N GLY A 196 4.83 -22.96 5.21
CA GLY A 196 5.98 -23.65 4.57
C GLY A 196 5.88 -23.66 3.04
N GLN A 197 4.67 -23.74 2.47
CA GLN A 197 4.49 -23.65 1.03
C GLN A 197 4.64 -22.21 0.54
N ALA A 198 4.16 -21.23 1.29
CA ALA A 198 4.38 -19.82 0.97
C ALA A 198 5.88 -19.45 0.90
N TYR A 199 6.70 -19.99 1.80
CA TYR A 199 8.18 -19.82 1.73
C TYR A 199 8.77 -20.36 0.42
N LYS A 200 8.25 -21.47 -0.12
CA LYS A 200 8.75 -22.03 -1.40
C LYS A 200 8.42 -21.15 -2.60
N PHE A 201 7.37 -20.32 -2.52
CA PHE A 201 7.00 -19.39 -3.59
C PHE A 201 7.87 -18.12 -3.58
N MET A 202 8.48 -17.80 -2.45
CA MET A 202 9.17 -16.52 -2.26
C MET A 202 10.26 -16.23 -3.31
N PRO A 203 11.15 -17.16 -3.69
CA PRO A 203 12.13 -16.89 -4.74
C PRO A 203 11.49 -16.53 -6.08
N ASP A 204 10.42 -17.24 -6.48
CA ASP A 204 9.73 -17.01 -7.75
C ASP A 204 8.98 -15.66 -7.72
N VAL A 205 8.36 -15.31 -6.58
CA VAL A 205 7.69 -14.01 -6.38
C VAL A 205 8.69 -12.86 -6.51
N ILE A 206 9.83 -12.95 -5.82
CA ILE A 206 10.89 -11.92 -5.91
C ILE A 206 11.43 -11.81 -7.34
N GLN A 207 11.58 -12.92 -8.06
CA GLN A 207 11.99 -12.90 -9.46
C GLN A 207 10.91 -12.26 -10.34
N GLY A 208 9.63 -12.59 -10.16
CA GLY A 208 8.53 -11.98 -10.90
C GLY A 208 8.46 -10.46 -10.73
N ILE A 209 8.69 -9.96 -9.49
CA ILE A 209 8.79 -8.51 -9.22
C ILE A 209 10.00 -7.93 -9.95
N SER A 210 11.16 -8.59 -9.91
CA SER A 210 12.37 -8.17 -10.62
C SER A 210 12.14 -8.04 -12.12
N ASP A 211 11.51 -9.05 -12.74
CA ASP A 211 11.21 -9.09 -14.17
C ASP A 211 10.25 -7.96 -14.58
N GLY A 212 9.26 -7.65 -13.72
CA GLY A 212 8.35 -6.54 -13.94
C GLY A 212 9.07 -5.17 -13.88
N ILE A 213 9.97 -4.97 -12.92
CA ILE A 213 10.78 -3.76 -12.83
C ILE A 213 11.67 -3.60 -14.06
N GLU A 214 12.35 -4.66 -14.47
CA GLU A 214 13.18 -4.69 -15.70
C GLU A 214 12.35 -4.34 -16.94
N ALA A 215 11.15 -4.90 -17.05
CA ALA A 215 10.25 -4.59 -18.15
C ALA A 215 9.87 -3.11 -18.18
N LEU A 216 9.56 -2.49 -17.03
CA LEU A 216 9.23 -1.07 -16.95
C LEU A 216 10.44 -0.17 -17.25
N ILE A 217 11.64 -0.55 -16.82
CA ILE A 217 12.90 0.15 -17.17
C ILE A 217 13.11 0.09 -18.70
N ALA A 218 12.86 -1.06 -19.32
CA ALA A 218 12.95 -1.21 -20.78
C ALA A 218 11.95 -0.32 -21.53
N GLU A 219 10.77 -0.06 -20.92
CA GLU A 219 9.77 0.87 -21.46
C GLU A 219 10.13 2.35 -21.24
N GLY A 220 11.13 2.65 -20.42
CA GLY A 220 11.64 4.00 -20.19
C GLY A 220 11.41 4.57 -18.78
N ALA A 221 10.95 3.78 -17.82
CA ALA A 221 10.84 4.19 -16.43
C ALA A 221 12.23 4.45 -15.83
N VAL A 222 12.39 5.62 -15.16
CA VAL A 222 13.67 6.04 -14.57
C VAL A 222 13.56 6.44 -13.10
N ASP A 223 12.35 6.54 -12.58
CA ASP A 223 12.07 6.89 -11.18
C ASP A 223 10.91 6.04 -10.68
N MET A 224 11.17 5.20 -9.68
CA MET A 224 10.16 4.26 -9.19
C MET A 224 10.27 4.03 -7.68
N ILE A 225 9.12 3.69 -7.08
CA ILE A 225 9.02 3.18 -5.72
C ILE A 225 8.42 1.79 -5.76
N VAL A 226 9.08 0.86 -5.07
CA VAL A 226 8.69 -0.55 -4.99
C VAL A 226 8.37 -0.88 -3.53
N PRO A 227 7.08 -1.00 -3.19
CA PRO A 227 6.68 -1.32 -1.83
C PRO A 227 6.96 -2.78 -1.45
N GLY A 228 7.36 -2.98 -0.19
CA GLY A 228 7.38 -4.30 0.43
C GLY A 228 6.03 -4.71 1.01
N VAL A 229 5.90 -5.97 1.43
CA VAL A 229 4.68 -6.50 2.05
C VAL A 229 4.50 -6.00 3.49
N MET A 230 3.26 -5.90 3.91
CA MET A 230 2.87 -5.53 5.28
C MET A 230 3.14 -6.67 6.29
N PRO A 231 3.19 -6.40 7.62
CA PRO A 231 3.31 -7.43 8.65
C PRO A 231 2.00 -8.23 8.77
N THR A 232 1.85 -9.26 7.94
CA THR A 232 0.60 -10.01 7.78
C THR A 232 0.07 -10.61 9.09
N GLY A 233 0.95 -10.98 10.01
CA GLY A 233 0.56 -11.49 11.32
C GLY A 233 -0.17 -10.51 12.24
N CYS A 234 -0.25 -9.21 11.87
CA CYS A 234 -0.99 -8.19 12.61
C CYS A 234 -2.42 -7.98 12.07
N PHE A 235 -2.76 -8.54 10.92
CA PHE A 235 -4.05 -8.26 10.30
C PHE A 235 -5.17 -9.11 10.88
N PRO A 236 -6.35 -8.54 11.12
CA PRO A 236 -7.52 -9.23 11.68
C PRO A 236 -7.88 -10.52 10.95
N VAL A 237 -7.71 -10.60 9.64
CA VAL A 237 -7.95 -11.82 8.85
C VAL A 237 -7.12 -13.00 9.36
N TYR A 238 -5.82 -12.81 9.55
CA TYR A 238 -4.93 -13.90 10.01
C TYR A 238 -5.11 -14.18 11.51
N LEU A 239 -5.31 -13.14 12.33
CA LEU A 239 -5.59 -13.28 13.76
C LEU A 239 -6.91 -14.01 14.02
N ASN A 240 -7.89 -13.85 13.13
CA ASN A 240 -9.16 -14.55 13.20
C ASN A 240 -9.04 -16.01 12.74
N MET A 241 -8.34 -16.24 11.61
CA MET A 241 -8.27 -17.57 10.98
C MET A 241 -7.23 -18.50 11.60
N LEU A 242 -6.22 -17.96 12.28
CA LEU A 242 -5.12 -18.74 12.85
C LEU A 242 -5.31 -18.93 14.34
N GLU A 243 -4.94 -20.13 14.82
CA GLU A 243 -4.75 -20.42 16.22
C GLU A 243 -3.27 -20.71 16.47
N GLU A 244 -2.68 -19.99 17.39
CA GLU A 244 -1.30 -20.12 17.78
C GLU A 244 -1.21 -20.43 19.28
N PRO A 245 -0.20 -21.17 19.74
CA PRO A 245 0.10 -21.23 21.17
C PRO A 245 0.43 -19.82 21.69
N ALA A 246 0.28 -19.59 22.99
CA ALA A 246 0.40 -18.26 23.60
C ALA A 246 1.74 -17.57 23.28
N ASP A 247 2.82 -18.33 23.16
CA ASP A 247 4.15 -17.85 22.79
C ASP A 247 4.32 -17.58 21.29
N GLY A 248 3.36 -18.00 20.46
CA GLY A 248 3.28 -17.70 19.02
C GLY A 248 2.94 -16.24 18.73
N TYR A 249 2.40 -15.51 19.72
CA TYR A 249 2.05 -14.09 19.59
C TYR A 249 3.15 -13.17 20.13
N GLY A 250 3.24 -11.97 19.54
CA GLY A 250 4.11 -10.91 20.04
C GLY A 250 3.57 -10.34 21.36
N ALA A 251 4.34 -10.39 22.44
CA ALA A 251 3.92 -9.99 23.79
C ALA A 251 3.35 -8.55 23.87
N ARG A 252 3.84 -7.62 23.02
CA ARG A 252 3.41 -6.22 22.99
C ARG A 252 2.41 -5.93 21.86
N SER A 253 2.53 -6.65 20.75
CA SER A 253 1.74 -6.38 19.55
C SER A 253 0.50 -7.25 19.43
N GLY A 254 0.45 -8.42 20.06
CA GLY A 254 -0.57 -9.43 19.84
C GLY A 254 -0.55 -10.04 18.42
N CYS A 255 0.41 -9.69 17.57
CA CYS A 255 0.52 -10.20 16.22
C CYS A 255 1.12 -11.60 16.17
N VAL A 256 0.75 -12.43 15.20
CA VAL A 256 1.34 -13.75 14.97
C VAL A 256 2.78 -13.61 14.49
N ARG A 257 3.74 -14.05 15.30
CA ARG A 257 5.18 -13.83 15.09
C ARG A 257 5.67 -14.45 13.79
N ARG A 258 5.32 -15.72 13.52
CA ARG A 258 5.82 -16.45 12.35
C ARG A 258 5.39 -15.82 11.03
N PHE A 259 4.20 -15.20 10.98
CA PHE A 259 3.72 -14.46 9.81
C PHE A 259 4.45 -13.13 9.63
N ASN A 260 4.70 -12.41 10.71
CA ASN A 260 5.52 -11.19 10.64
C ASN A 260 6.97 -11.50 10.27
N THR A 261 7.53 -12.62 10.75
CA THR A 261 8.86 -13.08 10.33
C THR A 261 8.87 -13.41 8.84
N PHE A 262 7.85 -14.08 8.33
CA PHE A 262 7.69 -14.36 6.90
C PHE A 262 7.69 -13.07 6.06
N SER A 263 6.86 -12.10 6.44
CA SER A 263 6.80 -10.80 5.75
C SER A 263 8.14 -10.05 5.81
N TRP A 264 8.81 -10.10 6.96
CA TRP A 264 10.14 -9.49 7.13
C TRP A 264 11.20 -10.16 6.22
N VAL A 265 11.19 -11.49 6.12
CA VAL A 265 12.09 -12.25 5.22
C VAL A 265 11.84 -11.89 3.76
N HIS A 266 10.57 -11.83 3.32
CA HIS A 266 10.23 -11.34 1.97
C HIS A 266 10.83 -9.95 1.72
N ASN A 267 10.61 -9.01 2.64
CA ASN A 267 11.10 -7.64 2.48
C ASN A 267 12.64 -7.56 2.46
N ALA A 268 13.33 -8.44 3.19
CA ALA A 268 14.78 -8.54 3.13
C ALA A 268 15.26 -9.03 1.74
N HIS A 269 14.61 -10.05 1.17
CA HIS A 269 14.90 -10.54 -0.18
C HIS A 269 14.58 -9.49 -1.24
N LEU A 270 13.44 -8.79 -1.11
CA LEU A 270 13.07 -7.70 -2.00
C LEU A 270 14.14 -6.59 -2.00
N LYS A 271 14.56 -6.12 -0.83
CA LYS A 271 15.63 -5.11 -0.70
C LYS A 271 16.93 -5.57 -1.36
N ALA A 272 17.35 -6.81 -1.10
CA ALA A 272 18.56 -7.36 -1.71
C ALA A 272 18.47 -7.46 -3.26
N MET A 273 17.29 -7.74 -3.80
CA MET A 273 17.02 -7.74 -5.23
C MET A 273 17.06 -6.30 -5.78
N LEU A 274 16.46 -5.32 -5.09
CA LEU A 274 16.49 -3.92 -5.51
C LEU A 274 17.91 -3.37 -5.55
N GLU A 275 18.79 -3.73 -4.60
CA GLU A 275 20.21 -3.35 -4.65
C GLU A 275 20.92 -3.88 -5.91
N LYS A 276 20.62 -5.13 -6.34
CA LYS A 276 21.16 -5.67 -7.59
C LYS A 276 20.68 -4.88 -8.82
N LEU A 277 19.38 -4.50 -8.83
CA LEU A 277 18.82 -3.70 -9.92
C LEU A 277 19.42 -2.28 -9.95
N ARG A 278 19.62 -1.65 -8.81
CA ARG A 278 20.31 -0.34 -8.69
C ARG A 278 21.72 -0.39 -9.26
N ALA A 279 22.48 -1.44 -8.93
CA ALA A 279 23.82 -1.64 -9.48
C ALA A 279 23.80 -1.87 -10.99
N LYS A 280 22.81 -2.59 -11.52
CA LYS A 280 22.63 -2.86 -12.94
C LYS A 280 22.16 -1.62 -13.73
N HIS A 281 21.34 -0.76 -13.11
CA HIS A 281 20.72 0.40 -13.73
C HIS A 281 21.04 1.71 -12.98
N PRO A 282 22.30 2.20 -13.01
CA PRO A 282 22.73 3.33 -12.19
C PRO A 282 22.06 4.67 -12.55
N ASN A 283 21.39 4.75 -13.70
CA ASN A 283 20.63 5.93 -14.12
C ASN A 283 19.13 5.85 -13.78
N VAL A 284 18.70 4.80 -13.08
CA VAL A 284 17.32 4.59 -12.64
C VAL A 284 17.27 4.72 -11.12
N ARG A 285 16.43 5.61 -10.62
CA ARG A 285 16.18 5.70 -9.19
C ARG A 285 15.12 4.67 -8.81
N ILE A 286 15.49 3.73 -7.95
CA ILE A 286 14.60 2.71 -7.40
C ILE A 286 14.55 2.91 -5.89
N ILE A 287 13.38 3.23 -5.36
CA ILE A 287 13.13 3.46 -3.93
C ILE A 287 12.42 2.24 -3.36
N TYR A 288 12.84 1.78 -2.18
CA TYR A 288 12.05 0.83 -1.41
C TYR A 288 11.02 1.58 -0.59
N GLY A 289 9.73 1.29 -0.79
CA GLY A 289 8.62 1.79 0.02
C GLY A 289 8.33 0.83 1.18
N ASP A 290 8.37 1.31 2.40
CA ASP A 290 8.17 0.49 3.58
C ASP A 290 6.70 0.54 4.03
N TYR A 291 5.98 -0.56 3.84
CA TYR A 291 4.67 -0.81 4.43
C TYR A 291 4.76 -1.51 5.79
N PHE A 292 5.86 -2.24 6.04
CA PHE A 292 5.98 -3.08 7.23
C PHE A 292 6.14 -2.24 8.51
N THR A 293 7.10 -1.32 8.51
CA THR A 293 7.44 -0.53 9.70
C THR A 293 6.28 0.35 10.17
N PRO A 294 5.60 1.15 9.29
CA PRO A 294 4.49 1.97 9.75
C PRO A 294 3.37 1.15 10.37
N VAL A 295 2.97 0.01 9.78
CA VAL A 295 1.91 -0.83 10.34
C VAL A 295 2.30 -1.42 11.70
N ILE A 296 3.55 -1.86 11.88
CA ILE A 296 4.04 -2.27 13.20
C ILE A 296 3.98 -1.09 14.19
N GLN A 297 4.29 0.12 13.77
CA GLN A 297 4.19 1.30 14.63
C GLN A 297 2.74 1.65 14.96
N PHE A 298 1.79 1.49 14.03
CA PHE A 298 0.35 1.67 14.29
C PHE A 298 -0.15 0.72 15.37
N VAL A 299 0.37 -0.50 15.42
CA VAL A 299 0.02 -1.49 16.45
C VAL A 299 0.71 -1.19 17.78
N LEU A 300 2.00 -0.82 17.77
CA LEU A 300 2.80 -0.66 19.00
C LEU A 300 2.66 0.72 19.67
N GLN A 301 2.35 1.75 18.90
CA GLN A 301 2.29 3.16 19.31
C GLN A 301 1.12 3.89 18.62
N PRO A 302 -0.11 3.34 18.69
CA PRO A 302 -1.25 3.84 17.91
C PRO A 302 -1.55 5.31 18.18
N GLU A 303 -1.39 5.78 19.42
CA GLU A 303 -1.69 7.16 19.82
C GLU A 303 -0.83 8.20 19.08
N LYS A 304 0.38 7.83 18.65
CA LYS A 304 1.24 8.72 17.82
C LYS A 304 0.63 9.04 16.45
N PHE A 305 -0.28 8.19 15.99
CA PHE A 305 -0.92 8.29 14.69
C PHE A 305 -2.41 8.67 14.78
N GLY A 306 -2.90 8.90 16.00
CA GLY A 306 -4.31 9.21 16.25
C GLY A 306 -5.21 7.98 16.30
N PHE A 307 -4.64 6.78 16.38
CA PHE A 307 -5.40 5.53 16.45
C PHE A 307 -5.69 5.12 17.89
N TYR A 308 -6.78 4.40 18.09
CA TYR A 308 -7.11 3.86 19.40
C TYR A 308 -6.13 2.76 19.82
N LYS A 309 -5.79 2.75 21.11
CA LYS A 309 -5.02 1.68 21.73
C LYS A 309 -5.91 0.46 21.95
N GLN A 310 -5.91 -0.43 21.01
CA GLN A 310 -6.64 -1.68 21.05
C GLN A 310 -5.89 -2.79 20.32
N LEU A 311 -6.31 -4.03 20.51
CA LEU A 311 -5.85 -5.13 19.65
C LEU A 311 -6.16 -4.80 18.18
N PRO A 312 -5.40 -5.34 17.23
CA PRO A 312 -5.71 -5.16 15.81
C PRO A 312 -7.17 -5.50 15.51
N ARG A 313 -7.96 -4.48 15.19
CA ARG A 313 -9.40 -4.57 14.97
C ARG A 313 -9.75 -3.91 13.65
N ALA A 314 -10.56 -4.56 12.84
CA ALA A 314 -11.13 -3.95 11.65
C ALA A 314 -12.18 -2.89 12.04
N CYS A 315 -12.13 -1.71 11.41
CA CYS A 315 -13.17 -0.70 11.54
C CYS A 315 -14.49 -1.19 10.93
N CYS A 316 -14.42 -1.88 9.79
CA CYS A 316 -15.58 -2.44 9.11
C CYS A 316 -15.51 -3.98 9.05
N GLY A 317 -16.54 -4.64 9.56
CA GLY A 317 -16.61 -6.09 9.57
C GLY A 317 -17.74 -6.62 10.46
N ALA A 318 -17.67 -7.90 10.76
CA ALA A 318 -18.58 -8.57 11.67
C ALA A 318 -17.79 -9.46 12.64
N VAL A 319 -18.39 -9.78 13.78
CA VAL A 319 -17.84 -10.73 14.74
C VAL A 319 -18.09 -12.16 14.22
N SER A 320 -17.04 -12.99 14.18
CA SER A 320 -17.15 -14.39 13.79
C SER A 320 -17.62 -15.28 14.94
N THR A 321 -16.91 -15.20 16.08
CA THR A 321 -17.26 -15.88 17.33
C THR A 321 -17.00 -14.95 18.52
N PRO A 322 -17.61 -15.20 19.71
CA PRO A 322 -17.34 -14.39 20.89
C PRO A 322 -15.84 -14.26 21.23
N GLU A 323 -15.07 -15.33 21.07
CA GLU A 323 -13.63 -15.39 21.38
C GLU A 323 -12.80 -14.55 20.40
N LYS A 324 -13.28 -14.37 19.17
CA LYS A 324 -12.66 -13.59 18.10
C LYS A 324 -13.27 -12.19 17.94
N ALA A 325 -14.20 -11.80 18.84
CA ALA A 325 -14.90 -10.51 18.77
C ALA A 325 -13.97 -9.30 18.74
N ALA A 326 -12.78 -9.41 19.35
CA ALA A 326 -11.77 -8.34 19.36
C ALA A 326 -11.34 -7.91 17.95
N TYR A 327 -11.31 -8.83 16.97
CA TYR A 327 -10.78 -8.56 15.63
C TYR A 327 -11.82 -7.95 14.68
N ASN A 328 -13.13 -8.09 14.95
CA ASN A 328 -14.22 -7.62 14.09
C ASN A 328 -14.05 -8.08 12.63
N PHE A 329 -13.73 -9.35 12.43
CA PHE A 329 -13.54 -9.95 11.12
C PHE A 329 -14.32 -11.27 11.02
N ASN A 330 -15.02 -11.46 9.91
CA ASN A 330 -15.76 -12.68 9.62
C ASN A 330 -15.71 -12.98 8.11
N VAL A 331 -15.26 -14.17 7.74
CA VAL A 331 -15.13 -14.58 6.33
C VAL A 331 -16.48 -14.71 5.61
N THR A 332 -17.58 -14.93 6.38
CA THR A 332 -18.95 -15.12 5.86
C THR A 332 -19.81 -13.85 5.95
N ALA A 333 -19.29 -12.78 6.55
CA ALA A 333 -19.95 -11.48 6.65
C ALA A 333 -18.87 -10.38 6.62
N LYS A 334 -18.27 -10.16 5.45
CA LYS A 334 -17.20 -9.20 5.24
C LYS A 334 -17.74 -7.76 5.24
N CYS A 335 -16.87 -6.79 5.40
CA CYS A 335 -17.22 -5.38 5.25
C CYS A 335 -18.05 -5.14 3.98
N GLY A 336 -19.15 -4.41 4.10
CA GLY A 336 -20.11 -4.16 3.02
C GLY A 336 -21.11 -5.27 2.74
N GLU A 337 -21.07 -6.37 3.49
CA GLU A 337 -22.04 -7.47 3.40
C GLU A 337 -23.06 -7.41 4.54
N VAL A 338 -24.13 -8.18 4.41
CA VAL A 338 -25.20 -8.26 5.43
C VAL A 338 -24.60 -8.79 6.75
N GLY A 339 -24.88 -8.10 7.85
CA GLY A 339 -24.37 -8.44 9.18
C GLY A 339 -23.05 -7.75 9.56
N ALA A 340 -22.36 -7.10 8.61
CA ALA A 340 -21.19 -6.28 8.90
C ALA A 340 -21.58 -4.82 9.16
N THR A 341 -20.80 -4.15 10.00
CA THR A 341 -20.95 -2.73 10.32
C THR A 341 -19.63 -2.01 10.26
N ALA A 342 -19.62 -0.74 9.86
CA ALA A 342 -18.45 0.13 9.96
C ALA A 342 -18.44 0.83 11.33
N CYS A 343 -17.24 1.17 11.82
CA CYS A 343 -17.07 2.02 12.99
C CYS A 343 -17.52 3.45 12.69
N ASP A 344 -17.87 4.22 13.73
CA ASP A 344 -18.38 5.60 13.59
C ASP A 344 -17.30 6.54 13.03
N ASP A 345 -16.04 6.34 13.42
CA ASP A 345 -14.91 7.18 13.01
C ASP A 345 -13.73 6.32 12.50
N PRO A 346 -13.62 6.12 11.17
CA PRO A 346 -12.51 5.40 10.57
C PRO A 346 -11.14 6.02 10.81
N THR A 347 -11.06 7.32 11.11
CA THR A 347 -9.77 8.00 11.36
C THR A 347 -9.06 7.52 12.62
N THR A 348 -9.77 6.84 13.51
CA THR A 348 -9.27 6.28 14.76
C THR A 348 -8.78 4.84 14.65
N HIS A 349 -8.90 4.24 13.47
CA HIS A 349 -8.51 2.86 13.18
C HIS A 349 -7.46 2.83 12.06
N TRP A 350 -6.53 1.89 12.12
CA TRP A 350 -5.56 1.69 11.05
C TRP A 350 -6.01 0.61 10.05
N SER A 351 -6.76 -0.42 10.50
CA SER A 351 -7.31 -1.47 9.66
C SER A 351 -8.75 -1.15 9.29
N TRP A 352 -9.05 -1.19 7.98
CA TRP A 352 -10.38 -0.93 7.47
C TRP A 352 -11.27 -2.17 7.59
N ASP A 353 -10.99 -3.21 6.80
CA ASP A 353 -11.84 -4.40 6.66
C ASP A 353 -11.18 -5.69 7.15
N GLY A 354 -10.06 -5.57 7.87
CA GLY A 354 -9.28 -6.69 8.38
C GLY A 354 -8.18 -7.18 7.44
N ILE A 355 -8.12 -6.67 6.22
CA ILE A 355 -7.09 -6.95 5.20
C ILE A 355 -6.44 -5.66 4.74
N HIS A 356 -7.23 -4.61 4.54
CA HIS A 356 -6.81 -3.32 3.98
C HIS A 356 -6.77 -2.25 5.06
N LEU A 357 -6.14 -1.12 4.74
CA LEU A 357 -5.96 -0.01 5.65
C LEU A 357 -7.06 1.05 5.49
N THR A 358 -7.24 1.87 6.52
CA THR A 358 -8.07 3.08 6.44
C THR A 358 -7.36 4.18 5.64
N GLU A 359 -8.11 5.15 5.15
CA GLU A 359 -7.55 6.36 4.52
C GLU A 359 -6.53 7.05 5.45
N ALA A 360 -6.82 7.13 6.74
CA ALA A 360 -5.92 7.74 7.72
C ALA A 360 -4.57 7.02 7.79
N ALA A 361 -4.57 5.69 7.79
CA ALA A 361 -3.34 4.89 7.79
C ALA A 361 -2.57 5.04 6.47
N TYR A 362 -3.24 4.98 5.32
CA TYR A 362 -2.61 5.21 4.01
C TYR A 362 -1.99 6.61 3.91
N ARG A 363 -2.62 7.64 4.48
CA ARG A 363 -2.06 8.99 4.53
C ARG A 363 -0.76 9.06 5.32
N HIS A 364 -0.65 8.37 6.46
CA HIS A 364 0.59 8.31 7.23
C HIS A 364 1.71 7.62 6.44
N ILE A 365 1.41 6.54 5.74
CA ILE A 365 2.36 5.82 4.91
C ILE A 365 2.82 6.70 3.73
N ALA A 366 1.89 7.33 3.01
CA ALA A 366 2.20 8.22 1.90
C ALA A 366 3.15 9.36 2.33
N LYS A 367 2.88 10.01 3.47
CA LYS A 367 3.76 11.04 4.04
C LYS A 367 5.14 10.48 4.38
N GLY A 368 5.19 9.26 4.92
CA GLY A 368 6.44 8.59 5.23
C GLY A 368 7.26 8.21 3.99
N TRP A 369 6.62 7.93 2.86
CA TRP A 369 7.31 7.71 1.58
C TRP A 369 7.79 9.02 0.96
N LEU A 370 6.99 10.06 1.06
CA LEU A 370 7.32 11.38 0.52
C LEU A 370 8.50 12.03 1.23
N TYR A 371 8.48 12.05 2.55
CA TYR A 371 9.36 12.86 3.38
C TYR A 371 10.21 12.04 4.37
N GLY A 372 10.07 10.70 4.40
CA GLY A 372 10.63 9.81 5.40
C GLY A 372 9.74 9.70 6.65
N PRO A 373 9.94 8.69 7.49
CA PRO A 373 11.00 7.68 7.47
C PRO A 373 10.60 6.34 6.82
N PHE A 374 9.49 6.24 6.08
CA PHE A 374 8.94 4.99 5.57
C PHE A 374 9.34 4.68 4.11
N ALA A 375 10.49 5.18 3.70
CA ALA A 375 11.19 4.79 2.47
C ALA A 375 12.69 4.79 2.76
N ASP A 376 13.46 3.96 2.05
CA ASP A 376 14.92 3.95 2.20
C ASP A 376 15.56 5.24 1.67
N GLN A 377 14.88 5.90 0.73
CA GLN A 377 15.13 7.27 0.29
C GLN A 377 13.78 7.98 0.16
N PRO A 378 13.58 9.15 0.79
CA PRO A 378 12.36 9.93 0.59
C PRO A 378 12.15 10.25 -0.90
N ILE A 379 10.88 10.20 -1.36
CA ILE A 379 10.57 10.56 -2.75
C ILE A 379 10.96 12.02 -3.00
N ILE A 380 10.68 12.90 -2.03
CA ILE A 380 11.10 14.30 -2.02
C ILE A 380 12.38 14.40 -1.21
N GLN A 381 13.49 14.58 -1.89
CA GLN A 381 14.77 14.85 -1.23
C GLN A 381 14.82 16.32 -0.82
N SER A 382 15.20 16.56 0.44
CA SER A 382 15.53 17.91 0.90
C SER A 382 16.74 18.40 0.09
N SER A 383 16.59 19.53 -0.61
CA SER A 383 17.70 20.21 -1.27
C SER A 383 18.72 20.73 -0.26
#